data_3bc8396b3952d20bf29b6cc4fc0ee429
#
_entry.id   3bc8396b3952d20bf29b6cc4fc0ee429
#
_cell.length_a   1.000
_cell.length_b   1.000
_cell.length_c   1.000
_cell.angle_alpha   90.00
_cell.angle_beta   90.00
_cell.angle_gamma   90.00
#
_symmetry.space_group_name_H-M   'P 1'
#
loop_
_entity.id
_entity.type
_entity.pdbx_description
1 polymer ?
#
loop_
_entity_poly.entity_id
_entity_poly.type
_entity_poly.pdbx_seq_one_letter_code
_entity_poly.pdbx_strand_id
1 'polypeptide(L)'
;MQSVNSMRKRKNTNRNQNKKNIFCSNRDIETKPNIKLPFFAYGILKPGEIAYSNIKGCIAYKDEDDIPYIMKQRDGVPILLPKKSGNGKKTQGYKYYFHDNKKAYKIINQTISNKLYEWGIITIGTDDFNILFGKCPNLGSDKIEEESYRENYKGEHDLLLDNGLKLIRNNLKSENFYHEDGFLKLQMNYMLLWSAIDRYCKLKYNKESEHDNRMELANENSFIAALNKYAGGKKYRTIYTDKLDPRSFDINKPDWCMNYYYTLRCNIVHRGKTSTTRDNPLLEQATEDLLNIFEYILEDTFNEK
;
A
#
# COMPACT_ATOMS: atom_id res chain seq x y z
N MET A 1 66.40 -5.65 -19.12
CA MET A 1 65.35 -5.23 -20.10
C MET A 1 64.20 -4.67 -19.32
N GLN A 2 63.97 -3.37 -19.47
CA GLN A 2 63.11 -2.53 -18.65
C GLN A 2 61.65 -2.69 -19.03
N SER A 3 60.73 -2.90 -18.06
CA SER A 3 59.29 -2.86 -18.21
C SER A 3 58.77 -1.45 -17.90
N VAL A 4 58.11 -0.87 -18.87
CA VAL A 4 57.51 0.46 -18.77
C VAL A 4 56.08 0.33 -18.20
N ASN A 5 55.90 0.74 -16.95
CA ASN A 5 54.60 0.91 -16.32
C ASN A 5 53.99 2.25 -16.74
N SER A 6 52.95 2.20 -17.57
CA SER A 6 52.14 3.36 -17.96
C SER A 6 50.91 3.48 -17.02
N MET A 7 51.02 4.35 -16.03
CA MET A 7 49.88 4.80 -15.20
C MET A 7 48.94 5.68 -16.02
N ARG A 8 47.80 5.15 -16.39
CA ARG A 8 46.68 5.96 -16.87
C ARG A 8 45.93 6.58 -15.69
N LYS A 9 46.22 7.83 -15.39
CA LYS A 9 45.39 8.69 -14.53
C LYS A 9 43.98 8.85 -15.15
N ARG A 10 42.98 8.20 -14.56
CA ARG A 10 41.58 8.50 -14.87
C ARG A 10 41.23 9.84 -14.24
N LYS A 11 40.99 10.85 -15.07
CA LYS A 11 40.37 12.11 -14.68
C LYS A 11 38.89 11.80 -14.33
N ASN A 12 38.59 11.76 -13.03
CA ASN A 12 37.20 11.85 -12.54
C ASN A 12 36.72 13.27 -12.82
N THR A 13 36.00 13.46 -13.91
CA THR A 13 35.25 14.68 -14.14
C THR A 13 34.01 14.63 -13.26
N ASN A 14 33.99 15.44 -12.22
CA ASN A 14 32.83 15.85 -11.44
C ASN A 14 31.79 16.45 -12.38
N ARG A 15 30.85 15.62 -12.85
CA ARG A 15 29.71 16.02 -13.72
C ARG A 15 28.38 15.64 -13.07
N ASN A 16 28.20 15.95 -11.77
CA ASN A 16 26.91 15.69 -11.10
C ASN A 16 26.62 16.66 -9.95
N GLN A 17 26.82 17.95 -10.15
CA GLN A 17 26.37 18.92 -9.12
C GLN A 17 25.54 20.10 -9.66
N ASN A 18 24.97 20.04 -10.86
CA ASN A 18 24.13 21.13 -11.36
C ASN A 18 22.85 20.66 -12.07
N LYS A 19 22.19 19.60 -11.58
CA LYS A 19 20.74 19.40 -11.80
C LYS A 19 19.97 19.81 -10.55
N LYS A 20 20.23 20.99 -10.04
CA LYS A 20 19.36 21.64 -9.05
C LYS A 20 18.06 22.04 -9.73
N ASN A 21 16.98 21.38 -9.34
CA ASN A 21 15.66 21.95 -9.05
C ASN A 21 15.16 23.10 -9.94
N ILE A 22 14.74 22.79 -11.18
CA ILE A 22 14.12 23.80 -12.06
C ILE A 22 12.60 23.94 -11.82
N PHE A 23 11.99 23.23 -10.87
CA PHE A 23 10.53 23.30 -10.64
C PHE A 23 10.11 23.34 -9.15
N CYS A 24 10.87 24.05 -8.32
CA CYS A 24 10.37 24.50 -7.03
C CYS A 24 10.47 26.03 -6.98
N SER A 25 9.69 26.71 -7.82
CA SER A 25 9.53 28.15 -7.71
C SER A 25 8.56 28.46 -6.57
N ASN A 26 9.09 29.13 -5.54
CA ASN A 26 8.37 29.93 -4.54
C ASN A 26 7.03 29.36 -4.05
N ARG A 27 7.09 28.29 -3.23
CA ARG A 27 6.01 27.89 -2.34
C ARG A 27 6.61 27.64 -1.00
N ASP A 28 5.87 28.07 0.02
CA ASP A 28 6.13 27.70 1.40
C ASP A 28 5.89 26.18 1.53
N ILE A 29 6.92 25.37 1.14
CA ILE A 29 6.93 23.93 1.37
C ILE A 29 7.16 23.78 2.85
N GLU A 30 6.08 23.65 3.59
CA GLU A 30 6.14 23.41 5.00
C GLU A 30 6.58 21.98 5.26
N THR A 31 7.55 21.79 6.13
CA THR A 31 7.96 20.44 6.56
C THR A 31 6.95 19.81 7.50
N LYS A 32 5.98 20.59 7.98
CA LYS A 32 4.95 20.20 8.96
C LYS A 32 3.62 20.90 8.65
N PRO A 33 2.48 20.26 8.97
CA PRO A 33 1.17 20.90 8.81
C PRO A 33 0.99 22.06 9.80
N ASN A 34 0.24 23.07 9.37
CA ASN A 34 -0.23 24.11 10.29
C ASN A 34 -1.42 23.56 11.09
N ILE A 35 -1.19 23.24 12.37
CA ILE A 35 -2.22 22.60 13.22
C ILE A 35 -3.46 23.45 13.48
N LYS A 36 -3.47 24.72 13.10
CA LYS A 36 -4.63 25.61 13.23
C LYS A 36 -5.59 25.53 12.05
N LEU A 37 -5.12 25.02 10.91
CA LEU A 37 -5.91 24.92 9.69
C LEU A 37 -6.63 23.58 9.59
N PRO A 38 -7.79 23.52 8.91
CA PRO A 38 -8.42 22.28 8.48
C PRO A 38 -7.59 21.60 7.41
N PHE A 39 -8.01 20.39 7.00
CA PHE A 39 -7.30 19.56 6.04
C PHE A 39 -8.15 19.27 4.80
N PHE A 40 -7.58 19.40 3.62
CA PHE A 40 -8.20 18.93 2.39
C PHE A 40 -7.69 17.51 2.05
N ALA A 41 -8.58 16.53 2.15
CA ALA A 41 -8.29 15.13 1.88
C ALA A 41 -8.65 14.75 0.44
N TYR A 42 -7.70 14.13 -0.24
CA TYR A 42 -7.89 13.46 -1.52
C TYR A 42 -7.20 12.08 -1.46
N GLY A 43 -7.52 11.20 -2.41
CA GLY A 43 -6.87 9.89 -2.49
C GLY A 43 -7.13 9.01 -1.27
N ILE A 44 -6.09 8.37 -0.73
CA ILE A 44 -6.21 7.30 0.28
C ILE A 44 -6.87 7.69 1.62
N LEU A 45 -7.02 8.98 1.88
CA LEU A 45 -7.64 9.50 3.10
C LEU A 45 -9.10 9.93 2.90
N LYS A 46 -9.68 9.76 1.70
CA LYS A 46 -11.12 10.04 1.47
C LYS A 46 -12.01 8.94 2.07
N PRO A 47 -13.30 9.23 2.31
CA PRO A 47 -14.28 8.21 2.63
C PRO A 47 -14.27 7.07 1.59
N GLY A 48 -14.31 5.82 2.05
CA GLY A 48 -14.25 4.64 1.19
C GLY A 48 -12.87 4.33 0.62
N GLU A 49 -11.80 4.88 1.20
CA GLU A 49 -10.42 4.63 0.79
C GLU A 49 -9.60 3.97 1.91
N ILE A 50 -8.49 3.31 1.54
CA ILE A 50 -7.70 2.41 2.39
C ILE A 50 -7.36 2.98 3.76
N ALA A 51 -7.01 4.27 3.85
CA ALA A 51 -6.53 4.88 5.09
C ALA A 51 -7.56 5.81 5.78
N TYR A 52 -8.79 5.86 5.27
CA TYR A 52 -9.84 6.71 5.86
C TYR A 52 -10.18 6.33 7.29
N SER A 53 -10.28 5.03 7.59
CA SER A 53 -10.59 4.52 8.93
C SER A 53 -9.63 5.05 10.01
N ASN A 54 -8.38 5.32 9.66
CA ASN A 54 -7.39 5.82 10.61
C ASN A 54 -7.73 7.21 11.16
N ILE A 55 -8.37 8.07 10.35
CA ILE A 55 -8.67 9.46 10.70
C ILE A 55 -10.15 9.74 10.94
N LYS A 56 -11.05 8.84 10.51
CA LYS A 56 -12.51 8.97 10.62
C LYS A 56 -12.97 9.43 12.01
N GLY A 57 -12.43 8.82 13.07
CA GLY A 57 -12.76 9.15 14.45
C GLY A 57 -12.26 10.53 14.94
N CYS A 58 -11.45 11.24 14.15
CA CYS A 58 -11.00 12.60 14.46
C CYS A 58 -11.83 13.67 13.76
N ILE A 59 -12.64 13.30 12.75
CA ILE A 59 -13.40 14.24 11.92
C ILE A 59 -14.63 14.70 12.66
N ALA A 60 -14.73 16.01 12.90
CA ALA A 60 -15.93 16.66 13.47
C ALA A 60 -16.97 16.92 12.38
N TYR A 61 -16.50 17.43 11.24
CA TYR A 61 -17.32 17.77 10.09
C TYR A 61 -16.54 17.54 8.80
N LYS A 62 -17.21 17.10 7.74
CA LYS A 62 -16.64 16.94 6.40
C LYS A 62 -17.58 17.52 5.36
N ASP A 63 -17.00 18.10 4.31
CA ASP A 63 -17.73 18.67 3.19
C ASP A 63 -16.98 18.36 1.90
N GLU A 64 -17.71 17.97 0.86
CA GLU A 64 -17.12 17.63 -0.45
C GLU A 64 -16.83 18.92 -1.22
N ASP A 65 -15.67 18.98 -1.87
CA ASP A 65 -15.28 20.12 -2.70
C ASP A 65 -14.27 19.70 -3.78
N ASP A 66 -14.10 20.56 -4.78
CA ASP A 66 -13.18 20.39 -5.88
C ASP A 66 -12.08 21.44 -5.85
N ILE A 67 -10.86 21.01 -6.10
CA ILE A 67 -9.70 21.91 -6.20
C ILE A 67 -9.08 21.89 -7.60
N PRO A 68 -8.61 23.05 -8.12
CA PRO A 68 -8.06 23.16 -9.47
C PRO A 68 -6.61 22.64 -9.54
N TYR A 69 -6.36 21.42 -9.05
CA TYR A 69 -5.06 20.77 -9.08
C TYR A 69 -5.13 19.47 -9.85
N ILE A 70 -4.00 19.06 -10.43
CA ILE A 70 -3.90 17.83 -11.22
C ILE A 70 -3.43 16.71 -10.32
N MET A 71 -4.20 15.63 -10.27
CA MET A 71 -3.82 14.39 -9.61
C MET A 71 -3.07 13.48 -10.59
N LYS A 72 -1.97 12.90 -10.13
CA LYS A 72 -1.21 11.82 -10.78
C LYS A 72 -1.19 10.59 -9.90
N GLN A 73 -0.73 9.50 -10.45
CA GLN A 73 -0.50 8.27 -9.71
C GLN A 73 1.00 7.94 -9.70
N ARG A 74 1.52 7.55 -8.54
CA ARG A 74 2.86 7.02 -8.37
C ARG A 74 2.78 5.75 -7.53
N ASP A 75 3.32 4.65 -8.05
CA ASP A 75 3.29 3.37 -7.37
C ASP A 75 1.88 2.99 -6.86
N GLY A 76 0.84 3.25 -7.69
CA GLY A 76 -0.55 3.02 -7.33
C GLY A 76 -1.16 4.01 -6.31
N VAL A 77 -0.42 5.03 -5.86
CA VAL A 77 -0.92 6.04 -4.91
C VAL A 77 -1.17 7.37 -5.60
N PRO A 78 -2.28 8.06 -5.29
CA PRO A 78 -2.56 9.38 -5.85
C PRO A 78 -1.62 10.42 -5.24
N ILE A 79 -1.07 11.27 -6.10
CA ILE A 79 -0.27 12.42 -5.73
C ILE A 79 -0.78 13.66 -6.46
N LEU A 80 -0.89 14.80 -5.75
CA LEU A 80 -1.20 16.08 -6.37
C LEU A 80 0.06 16.77 -6.87
N LEU A 81 -0.04 17.30 -8.08
CA LEU A 81 0.96 18.24 -8.57
C LEU A 81 0.79 19.58 -7.87
N PRO A 82 1.90 20.20 -7.44
CA PRO A 82 1.83 21.53 -6.83
C PRO A 82 1.50 22.66 -7.83
N LYS A 83 0.95 22.38 -8.99
CA LYS A 83 0.58 23.33 -10.05
C LYS A 83 -0.92 23.26 -10.31
N LYS A 84 -1.58 24.42 -10.28
CA LYS A 84 -2.99 24.51 -10.67
C LYS A 84 -3.19 24.05 -12.12
N SER A 85 -4.30 23.37 -12.38
CA SER A 85 -4.69 22.97 -13.72
C SER A 85 -5.04 24.21 -14.56
N GLY A 86 -4.40 24.37 -15.72
CA GLY A 86 -4.78 25.40 -16.68
C GLY A 86 -5.99 25.02 -17.53
N ASN A 87 -6.44 23.76 -17.49
CA ASN A 87 -7.42 23.19 -18.42
C ASN A 87 -8.81 22.99 -17.78
N GLY A 88 -9.09 23.62 -16.64
CA GLY A 88 -10.37 23.44 -15.94
C GLY A 88 -10.53 22.07 -15.25
N LYS A 89 -9.53 21.16 -15.33
CA LYS A 89 -9.55 19.89 -14.61
C LYS A 89 -9.46 20.14 -13.11
N LYS A 90 -10.28 19.43 -12.35
CA LYS A 90 -10.36 19.55 -10.90
C LYS A 90 -10.10 18.20 -10.25
N THR A 91 -9.60 18.22 -9.04
CA THR A 91 -9.50 17.04 -8.18
C THR A 91 -10.55 17.13 -7.09
N GLN A 92 -11.42 16.13 -7.04
CA GLN A 92 -12.44 16.00 -6.01
C GLN A 92 -11.83 15.52 -4.71
N GLY A 93 -12.29 16.09 -3.59
CA GLY A 93 -11.85 15.72 -2.26
C GLY A 93 -12.82 16.17 -1.18
N TYR A 94 -12.35 16.17 0.04
CA TYR A 94 -13.13 16.53 1.22
C TYR A 94 -12.40 17.53 2.10
N LYS A 95 -13.09 18.56 2.52
CA LYS A 95 -12.66 19.47 3.57
C LYS A 95 -12.94 18.78 4.92
N TYR A 96 -11.90 18.53 5.71
CA TYR A 96 -12.03 17.94 7.05
C TYR A 96 -11.75 18.98 8.12
N TYR A 97 -12.70 19.11 9.01
CA TYR A 97 -12.59 19.87 10.25
C TYR A 97 -12.51 18.85 11.40
N PHE A 98 -11.51 18.94 12.24
CA PHE A 98 -11.25 17.96 13.28
C PHE A 98 -11.71 18.41 14.66
N HIS A 99 -12.10 17.47 15.52
CA HIS A 99 -12.33 17.72 16.94
C HIS A 99 -11.04 18.11 17.66
N ASP A 100 -9.93 17.47 17.29
CA ASP A 100 -8.58 17.70 17.79
C ASP A 100 -7.59 17.65 16.61
N ASN A 101 -7.24 18.83 16.13
CA ASN A 101 -6.30 18.97 15.02
C ASN A 101 -4.94 18.32 15.33
N LYS A 102 -4.42 18.48 16.55
CA LYS A 102 -3.11 17.95 16.93
C LYS A 102 -3.09 16.43 16.86
N LYS A 103 -4.15 15.79 17.35
CA LYS A 103 -4.32 14.33 17.27
C LYS A 103 -4.46 13.87 15.83
N ALA A 104 -5.31 14.55 15.03
CA ALA A 104 -5.55 14.22 13.63
C ALA A 104 -4.27 14.30 12.79
N TYR A 105 -3.53 15.41 12.88
CA TYR A 105 -2.27 15.57 12.14
C TYR A 105 -1.17 14.60 12.59
N LYS A 106 -1.15 14.19 13.85
CA LYS A 106 -0.25 13.11 14.30
C LYS A 106 -0.57 11.79 13.58
N ILE A 107 -1.86 11.45 13.49
CA ILE A 107 -2.31 10.23 12.79
C ILE A 107 -2.00 10.32 11.29
N ILE A 108 -2.33 11.43 10.64
CA ILE A 108 -2.03 11.62 9.22
C ILE A 108 -0.53 11.43 8.95
N ASN A 109 0.34 12.07 9.74
CA ASN A 109 1.79 11.92 9.60
C ASN A 109 2.31 10.48 9.82
N GLN A 110 1.63 9.69 10.64
CA GLN A 110 1.96 8.27 10.83
C GLN A 110 1.48 7.40 9.67
N THR A 111 0.33 7.75 9.08
CA THR A 111 -0.31 7.00 8.00
C THR A 111 0.37 7.23 6.66
N ILE A 112 0.72 8.47 6.33
CA ILE A 112 1.26 8.83 5.03
C ILE A 112 2.78 8.70 4.98
N SER A 113 3.30 8.27 3.83
CA SER A 113 4.74 8.21 3.59
C SER A 113 5.33 9.60 3.35
N ASN A 114 6.20 10.05 4.22
CA ASN A 114 6.97 11.29 4.04
C ASN A 114 7.96 11.23 2.85
N LYS A 115 8.15 10.06 2.24
CA LYS A 115 8.92 9.89 1.01
C LYS A 115 8.10 10.26 -0.24
N LEU A 116 6.78 10.11 -0.16
CA LEU A 116 5.86 10.34 -1.27
C LEU A 116 5.21 11.71 -1.22
N TYR A 117 5.00 12.25 -0.04
CA TYR A 117 4.23 13.48 0.17
C TYR A 117 5.01 14.56 0.93
N GLU A 118 4.65 15.79 0.66
CA GLU A 118 5.06 16.99 1.38
C GLU A 118 3.83 17.82 1.72
N TRP A 119 3.89 18.56 2.83
CA TRP A 119 2.82 19.43 3.24
C TRP A 119 2.80 20.73 2.43
N GLY A 120 1.61 21.24 2.20
CA GLY A 120 1.38 22.55 1.64
C GLY A 120 0.07 23.14 2.13
N ILE A 121 -0.18 24.39 1.75
CA ILE A 121 -1.42 25.10 2.04
C ILE A 121 -2.07 25.51 0.73
N ILE A 122 -3.39 25.35 0.68
CA ILE A 122 -4.23 25.83 -0.44
C ILE A 122 -5.37 26.68 0.13
N THR A 123 -5.82 27.64 -0.66
CA THR A 123 -7.01 28.45 -0.35
C THR A 123 -8.19 27.92 -1.17
N ILE A 124 -9.30 27.63 -0.50
CA ILE A 124 -10.57 27.22 -1.09
C ILE A 124 -11.64 28.24 -0.64
N GLY A 125 -12.16 29.01 -1.58
CA GLY A 125 -12.98 30.18 -1.23
C GLY A 125 -12.16 31.21 -0.46
N THR A 126 -12.52 31.43 0.79
CA THR A 126 -11.82 32.37 1.72
C THR A 126 -10.95 31.66 2.74
N ASP A 127 -11.00 30.34 2.82
CA ASP A 127 -10.38 29.56 3.89
C ASP A 127 -9.13 28.81 3.42
N ASP A 128 -8.13 28.76 4.29
CA ASP A 128 -6.90 28.02 4.05
C ASP A 128 -7.00 26.60 4.62
N PHE A 129 -6.46 25.64 3.86
CA PHE A 129 -6.42 24.22 4.20
C PHE A 129 -5.01 23.68 4.07
N ASN A 130 -4.59 22.84 5.02
CA ASN A 130 -3.45 21.96 4.78
C ASN A 130 -3.79 20.94 3.70
N ILE A 131 -2.80 20.60 2.89
CA ILE A 131 -2.91 19.59 1.85
C ILE A 131 -1.58 18.82 1.72
N LEU A 132 -1.63 17.65 1.09
CA LEU A 132 -0.47 16.85 0.76
C LEU A 132 -0.18 16.94 -0.74
N PHE A 133 0.98 17.45 -1.11
CA PHE A 133 1.48 17.40 -2.48
C PHE A 133 2.43 16.23 -2.68
N GLY A 134 2.52 15.70 -3.90
CA GLY A 134 3.50 14.68 -4.24
C GLY A 134 4.92 15.26 -4.28
N LYS A 135 5.85 14.60 -3.58
CA LYS A 135 7.29 14.91 -3.70
C LYS A 135 7.81 14.52 -5.06
N CYS A 136 8.67 15.37 -5.66
CA CYS A 136 9.34 15.09 -6.93
C CYS A 136 8.39 14.50 -8.00
N PRO A 137 7.27 15.16 -8.31
CA PRO A 137 6.17 14.58 -9.10
C PRO A 137 6.55 14.17 -10.53
N ASN A 138 7.75 14.54 -10.99
CA ASN A 138 8.27 14.18 -12.32
C ASN A 138 9.24 13.00 -12.31
N LEU A 139 9.59 12.45 -11.13
CA LEU A 139 10.45 11.28 -11.01
C LEU A 139 9.58 10.04 -10.81
N GLY A 140 9.63 9.09 -11.76
CA GLY A 140 8.92 7.81 -11.64
C GLY A 140 7.40 7.92 -11.61
N SER A 141 6.83 9.08 -11.99
CA SER A 141 5.40 9.14 -12.26
C SER A 141 5.15 8.53 -13.61
N ASP A 142 4.36 7.48 -13.67
CA ASP A 142 3.81 7.00 -14.91
C ASP A 142 3.17 8.20 -15.62
N LYS A 143 3.51 8.36 -16.90
CA LYS A 143 2.75 9.23 -17.78
C LYS A 143 1.38 8.56 -17.93
N ILE A 144 0.50 8.81 -16.98
CA ILE A 144 -0.88 8.48 -17.19
C ILE A 144 -1.32 9.40 -18.30
N GLU A 145 -1.70 8.84 -19.44
CA GLU A 145 -2.32 9.58 -20.51
C GLU A 145 -3.45 10.42 -19.92
N GLU A 146 -3.59 11.66 -20.37
CA GLU A 146 -4.54 12.61 -19.75
C GLU A 146 -5.98 12.06 -19.67
N GLU A 147 -6.34 11.12 -20.54
CA GLU A 147 -7.63 10.43 -20.58
C GLU A 147 -7.84 9.41 -19.44
N SER A 148 -6.78 8.91 -18.81
CA SER A 148 -6.86 7.98 -17.68
C SER A 148 -6.87 8.66 -16.31
N TYR A 149 -6.85 9.99 -16.25
CA TYR A 149 -7.03 10.73 -15.01
C TYR A 149 -8.44 10.49 -14.48
N ARG A 150 -8.51 9.75 -13.41
CA ARG A 150 -9.75 9.67 -12.67
C ARG A 150 -9.84 10.90 -11.79
N GLU A 151 -10.95 11.61 -11.89
CA GLU A 151 -11.28 12.70 -10.99
C GLU A 151 -11.32 12.17 -9.55
N ASN A 152 -11.70 10.88 -9.41
CA ASN A 152 -11.69 10.14 -8.15
C ASN A 152 -10.71 8.97 -8.20
N TYR A 153 -9.71 8.99 -7.33
CA TYR A 153 -8.91 7.80 -7.05
C TYR A 153 -9.70 6.89 -6.11
N LYS A 154 -9.74 5.60 -6.45
CA LYS A 154 -10.19 4.56 -5.56
C LYS A 154 -9.10 3.51 -5.43
N GLY A 155 -8.75 3.15 -4.19
CA GLY A 155 -7.73 2.16 -3.89
C GLY A 155 -8.02 0.79 -4.50
N GLU A 156 -9.31 0.45 -4.71
CA GLU A 156 -9.76 -0.76 -5.42
C GLU A 156 -9.25 -0.88 -6.86
N HIS A 157 -8.69 0.19 -7.41
CA HIS A 157 -8.07 0.21 -8.73
C HIS A 157 -6.54 0.08 -8.70
N ASP A 158 -5.97 -0.15 -7.53
CA ASP A 158 -4.56 -0.51 -7.41
C ASP A 158 -4.32 -1.84 -8.13
N LEU A 159 -3.23 -1.90 -8.92
CA LEU A 159 -2.92 -3.05 -9.78
C LEU A 159 -2.83 -4.38 -9.01
N LEU A 160 -2.27 -4.36 -7.80
CA LEU A 160 -2.15 -5.56 -6.97
C LEU A 160 -3.45 -5.89 -6.24
N LEU A 161 -4.18 -4.88 -5.77
CA LEU A 161 -5.41 -5.06 -5.00
C LEU A 161 -6.62 -5.41 -5.89
N ASP A 162 -6.59 -5.09 -7.16
CA ASP A 162 -7.66 -5.42 -8.11
C ASP A 162 -7.22 -6.54 -9.08
N ASN A 163 -6.32 -6.24 -10.02
CA ASN A 163 -5.96 -7.18 -11.06
C ASN A 163 -5.17 -8.39 -10.54
N GLY A 164 -4.31 -8.18 -9.53
CA GLY A 164 -3.54 -9.26 -8.92
C GLY A 164 -4.43 -10.30 -8.25
N LEU A 165 -5.43 -9.85 -7.46
CA LEU A 165 -6.35 -10.78 -6.79
C LEU A 165 -7.29 -11.49 -7.79
N LYS A 166 -7.77 -10.81 -8.82
CA LYS A 166 -8.56 -11.43 -9.90
C LYS A 166 -7.77 -12.52 -10.64
N LEU A 167 -6.48 -12.27 -10.91
CA LEU A 167 -5.60 -13.26 -11.53
C LEU A 167 -5.45 -14.51 -10.65
N ILE A 168 -5.18 -14.32 -9.35
CA ILE A 168 -5.07 -15.43 -8.39
C ILE A 168 -6.38 -16.22 -8.36
N ARG A 169 -7.52 -15.55 -8.26
CA ARG A 169 -8.85 -16.17 -8.22
C ARG A 169 -9.12 -17.01 -9.48
N ASN A 170 -8.76 -16.48 -10.65
CA ASN A 170 -8.93 -17.19 -11.90
C ASN A 170 -8.02 -18.44 -11.98
N ASN A 171 -6.77 -18.31 -11.56
CA ASN A 171 -5.82 -19.43 -11.54
C ASN A 171 -6.29 -20.55 -10.60
N LEU A 172 -6.79 -20.21 -9.40
CA LEU A 172 -7.32 -21.20 -8.45
C LEU A 172 -8.52 -21.99 -9.01
N LYS A 173 -9.30 -21.39 -9.92
CA LYS A 173 -10.44 -22.06 -10.56
C LYS A 173 -10.09 -22.93 -11.77
N SER A 174 -9.03 -22.58 -12.50
CA SER A 174 -8.73 -23.15 -13.81
C SER A 174 -7.52 -24.08 -13.86
N GLU A 175 -6.63 -24.00 -12.88
CA GLU A 175 -5.36 -24.71 -12.89
C GLU A 175 -5.42 -26.01 -12.06
N ASN A 176 -4.67 -26.99 -12.52
CA ASN A 176 -4.38 -28.20 -11.75
C ASN A 176 -2.99 -28.06 -11.11
N PHE A 177 -2.93 -28.01 -9.79
CA PHE A 177 -1.71 -27.77 -9.05
C PHE A 177 -0.92 -29.05 -8.67
N TYR A 178 -1.35 -30.23 -9.12
CA TYR A 178 -0.74 -31.50 -8.73
C TYR A 178 0.45 -31.93 -9.61
N HIS A 179 0.90 -31.11 -10.56
CA HIS A 179 2.15 -31.29 -11.30
C HIS A 179 3.17 -30.23 -10.86
N GLU A 180 4.44 -30.42 -11.22
CA GLU A 180 5.51 -29.48 -10.82
C GLU A 180 5.26 -28.04 -11.30
N ASP A 181 4.91 -27.86 -12.57
CA ASP A 181 4.59 -26.54 -13.12
C ASP A 181 3.35 -25.92 -12.45
N GLY A 182 2.33 -26.74 -12.16
CA GLY A 182 1.15 -26.30 -11.43
C GLY A 182 1.49 -25.86 -10.02
N PHE A 183 2.33 -26.62 -9.32
CA PHE A 183 2.77 -26.24 -7.97
C PHE A 183 3.61 -24.96 -7.97
N LEU A 184 4.47 -24.75 -8.97
CA LEU A 184 5.20 -23.50 -9.12
C LEU A 184 4.24 -22.33 -9.33
N LYS A 185 3.22 -22.48 -10.18
CA LYS A 185 2.16 -21.47 -10.36
C LYS A 185 1.42 -21.16 -9.04
N LEU A 186 1.12 -22.19 -8.24
CA LEU A 186 0.50 -22.01 -6.92
C LEU A 186 1.40 -21.20 -5.98
N GLN A 187 2.71 -21.50 -5.95
CA GLN A 187 3.67 -20.69 -5.19
C GLN A 187 3.71 -19.23 -5.68
N MET A 188 3.69 -19.01 -6.99
CA MET A 188 3.64 -17.67 -7.58
C MET A 188 2.35 -16.92 -7.17
N ASN A 189 1.20 -17.59 -7.23
CA ASN A 189 -0.08 -17.02 -6.78
C ASN A 189 -0.03 -16.64 -5.29
N TYR A 190 0.52 -17.50 -4.45
CA TYR A 190 0.67 -17.20 -3.03
C TYR A 190 1.59 -16.01 -2.77
N MET A 191 2.71 -15.91 -3.49
CA MET A 191 3.63 -14.77 -3.38
C MET A 191 2.99 -13.47 -3.91
N LEU A 192 2.20 -13.55 -4.98
CA LEU A 192 1.46 -12.39 -5.50
C LEU A 192 0.41 -11.90 -4.48
N LEU A 193 -0.34 -12.84 -3.87
CA LEU A 193 -1.28 -12.53 -2.80
C LEU A 193 -0.58 -11.85 -1.62
N TRP A 194 0.57 -12.38 -1.24
CA TRP A 194 1.35 -11.79 -0.16
C TRP A 194 1.83 -10.38 -0.49
N SER A 195 2.24 -10.14 -1.74
CA SER A 195 2.62 -8.80 -2.21
C SER A 195 1.44 -7.81 -2.16
N ALA A 196 0.23 -8.28 -2.44
CA ALA A 196 -0.99 -7.46 -2.31
C ALA A 196 -1.28 -7.11 -0.83
N ILE A 197 -1.12 -8.08 0.07
CA ILE A 197 -1.28 -7.86 1.52
C ILE A 197 -0.24 -6.86 2.05
N ASP A 198 1.04 -7.05 1.69
CA ASP A 198 2.10 -6.11 2.08
C ASP A 198 1.84 -4.70 1.54
N ARG A 199 1.34 -4.61 0.30
CA ARG A 199 0.92 -3.34 -0.31
C ARG A 199 -0.19 -2.67 0.49
N TYR A 200 -1.25 -3.39 0.82
CA TYR A 200 -2.36 -2.89 1.63
C TYR A 200 -1.87 -2.40 3.00
N CYS A 201 -1.12 -3.23 3.71
CA CYS A 201 -0.58 -2.90 5.01
C CYS A 201 0.30 -1.65 4.96
N LYS A 202 1.11 -1.50 3.91
CA LYS A 202 1.96 -0.33 3.75
C LYS A 202 1.17 0.94 3.47
N LEU A 203 0.10 0.85 2.69
CA LEU A 203 -0.78 1.99 2.42
C LEU A 203 -1.61 2.41 3.64
N LYS A 204 -2.06 1.44 4.42
CA LYS A 204 -2.95 1.68 5.56
C LYS A 204 -2.21 2.03 6.84
N TYR A 205 -1.16 1.29 7.20
CA TYR A 205 -0.48 1.45 8.50
C TYR A 205 0.85 2.17 8.42
N ASN A 206 1.57 1.99 7.30
CA ASN A 206 2.88 2.61 7.04
C ASN A 206 3.93 2.43 8.16
N LYS A 207 3.90 1.27 8.85
CA LYS A 207 4.92 0.96 9.86
C LYS A 207 6.27 0.70 9.21
N GLU A 208 7.36 0.87 9.96
CA GLU A 208 8.72 0.60 9.49
C GLU A 208 8.98 -0.90 9.29
N SER A 209 8.47 -1.72 10.19
CA SER A 209 8.66 -3.17 10.21
C SER A 209 7.51 -3.89 9.50
N GLU A 210 7.84 -4.88 8.65
CA GLU A 210 6.84 -5.79 8.06
C GLU A 210 6.06 -6.56 9.13
N HIS A 211 6.72 -6.91 10.23
CA HIS A 211 6.07 -7.57 11.36
C HIS A 211 4.98 -6.70 11.96
N ASP A 212 5.28 -5.44 12.25
CA ASP A 212 4.30 -4.52 12.85
C ASP A 212 3.12 -4.26 11.91
N ASN A 213 3.37 -4.11 10.61
CA ASN A 213 2.31 -3.99 9.60
C ASN A 213 1.36 -5.20 9.63
N ARG A 214 1.89 -6.43 9.72
CA ARG A 214 1.08 -7.65 9.79
C ARG A 214 0.29 -7.76 11.10
N MET A 215 0.87 -7.33 12.22
CA MET A 215 0.18 -7.35 13.51
C MET A 215 -0.96 -6.33 13.55
N GLU A 216 -0.81 -5.16 12.93
CA GLU A 216 -1.92 -4.22 12.77
C GLU A 216 -3.07 -4.84 11.96
N LEU A 217 -2.75 -5.53 10.84
CA LEU A 217 -3.77 -6.23 10.05
C LEU A 217 -4.47 -7.33 10.85
N ALA A 218 -3.72 -8.13 11.61
CA ALA A 218 -4.28 -9.19 12.45
C ALA A 218 -5.22 -8.66 13.53
N ASN A 219 -5.05 -7.42 13.97
CA ASN A 219 -5.89 -6.77 14.98
C ASN A 219 -7.12 -6.05 14.40
N GLU A 220 -7.29 -6.01 13.07
CA GLU A 220 -8.49 -5.43 12.47
C GLU A 220 -9.74 -6.27 12.74
N ASN A 221 -10.85 -5.60 13.01
CA ASN A 221 -12.15 -6.26 13.18
C ASN A 221 -12.57 -7.03 11.93
N SER A 222 -12.30 -6.50 10.75
CA SER A 222 -12.55 -7.14 9.45
C SER A 222 -11.72 -8.42 9.28
N PHE A 223 -10.43 -8.43 9.68
CA PHE A 223 -9.61 -9.63 9.68
C PHE A 223 -10.17 -10.69 10.63
N ILE A 224 -10.54 -10.31 11.86
CA ILE A 224 -11.10 -11.21 12.86
C ILE A 224 -12.44 -11.82 12.38
N ALA A 225 -13.31 -11.00 11.79
CA ALA A 225 -14.57 -11.45 11.22
C ALA A 225 -14.36 -12.42 10.04
N ALA A 226 -13.45 -12.08 9.11
CA ALA A 226 -13.11 -12.92 7.99
C ALA A 226 -12.46 -14.25 8.40
N LEU A 227 -11.57 -14.22 9.41
CA LEU A 227 -10.95 -15.40 9.98
C LEU A 227 -12.00 -16.40 10.48
N ASN A 228 -12.98 -15.92 11.24
CA ASN A 228 -14.08 -16.76 11.75
C ASN A 228 -14.92 -17.34 10.62
N LYS A 229 -15.09 -16.61 9.52
CA LYS A 229 -15.90 -17.03 8.37
C LYS A 229 -15.21 -18.06 7.47
N TYR A 230 -13.93 -17.88 7.18
CA TYR A 230 -13.24 -18.62 6.11
C TYR A 230 -12.19 -19.62 6.59
N ALA A 231 -11.57 -19.41 7.75
CA ALA A 231 -10.57 -20.32 8.29
C ALA A 231 -11.09 -21.16 9.47
N GLY A 232 -12.35 -20.99 9.86
CA GLY A 232 -12.99 -21.72 10.97
C GLY A 232 -13.11 -23.22 10.69
N GLY A 233 -12.86 -24.06 11.73
CA GLY A 233 -13.06 -25.51 11.71
C GLY A 233 -11.84 -26.36 12.03
N LYS A 234 -10.61 -25.90 11.77
CA LYS A 234 -9.39 -26.56 12.24
C LYS A 234 -8.69 -25.66 13.24
N LYS A 235 -8.71 -26.07 14.49
CA LYS A 235 -8.17 -25.28 15.61
C LYS A 235 -6.65 -25.10 15.55
N TYR A 236 -5.93 -26.08 15.01
CA TYR A 236 -4.47 -26.06 14.90
C TYR A 236 -4.01 -26.53 13.53
N ARG A 237 -3.03 -25.82 12.95
CA ARG A 237 -2.32 -26.24 11.76
C ARG A 237 -0.83 -26.35 12.08
N THR A 238 -0.22 -27.49 11.75
CA THR A 238 1.21 -27.72 11.96
C THR A 238 1.94 -27.67 10.64
N ILE A 239 2.96 -26.83 10.58
CA ILE A 239 3.88 -26.75 9.44
C ILE A 239 5.32 -26.77 9.95
N TYR A 240 6.24 -27.17 9.08
CA TYR A 240 7.66 -27.03 9.36
C TYR A 240 8.12 -25.63 8.99
N THR A 241 8.89 -24.98 9.87
CA THR A 241 9.53 -23.71 9.60
C THR A 241 10.62 -23.86 8.54
N ASP A 242 11.19 -22.77 8.06
CA ASP A 242 12.37 -22.77 7.19
C ASP A 242 13.58 -23.48 7.80
N LYS A 243 13.65 -23.55 9.15
CA LYS A 243 14.67 -24.31 9.91
C LYS A 243 14.31 -25.80 10.14
N LEU A 244 13.24 -26.28 9.49
CA LEU A 244 12.72 -27.65 9.61
C LEU A 244 12.12 -27.99 11.01
N ASP A 245 11.91 -27.02 11.87
CA ASP A 245 11.25 -27.22 13.14
C ASP A 245 9.73 -27.32 12.96
N PRO A 246 9.05 -28.33 13.51
CA PRO A 246 7.60 -28.40 13.50
C PRO A 246 7.00 -27.31 14.38
N ARG A 247 6.07 -26.53 13.84
CA ARG A 247 5.37 -25.49 14.57
C ARG A 247 3.86 -25.62 14.39
N SER A 248 3.15 -25.64 15.49
CA SER A 248 1.68 -25.65 15.51
C SER A 248 1.14 -24.25 15.75
N PHE A 249 0.16 -23.84 14.96
CA PHE A 249 -0.48 -22.54 15.04
C PHE A 249 -1.96 -22.69 15.40
N ASP A 250 -2.41 -21.94 16.39
CA ASP A 250 -3.83 -21.79 16.69
C ASP A 250 -4.42 -20.75 15.73
N ILE A 251 -5.00 -21.22 14.63
CA ILE A 251 -5.55 -20.34 13.59
C ILE A 251 -6.80 -19.57 14.03
N ASN A 252 -7.38 -19.84 15.19
CA ASN A 252 -8.46 -19.03 15.74
C ASN A 252 -7.94 -17.77 16.46
N LYS A 253 -6.63 -17.69 16.69
CA LYS A 253 -5.98 -16.48 17.19
C LYS A 253 -5.43 -15.68 16.03
N PRO A 254 -5.87 -14.41 15.84
CA PRO A 254 -5.54 -13.61 14.68
C PRO A 254 -4.04 -13.48 14.41
N ASP A 255 -3.25 -13.19 15.44
CA ASP A 255 -1.80 -13.08 15.39
C ASP A 255 -1.11 -14.41 15.00
N TRP A 256 -1.60 -15.54 15.52
CA TRP A 256 -1.09 -16.86 15.18
C TRP A 256 -1.48 -17.28 13.77
N CYS A 257 -2.69 -16.96 13.35
CA CYS A 257 -3.15 -17.20 11.99
C CYS A 257 -2.31 -16.42 10.97
N MET A 258 -2.07 -15.14 11.21
CA MET A 258 -1.20 -14.33 10.37
C MET A 258 0.23 -14.89 10.34
N ASN A 259 0.78 -15.32 11.45
CA ASN A 259 2.09 -15.95 11.53
C ASN A 259 2.14 -17.32 10.82
N TYR A 260 1.05 -18.08 10.81
CA TYR A 260 0.93 -19.30 10.02
C TYR A 260 1.11 -19.01 8.53
N TYR A 261 0.33 -18.07 7.98
CA TYR A 261 0.42 -17.70 6.56
C TYR A 261 1.79 -17.11 6.21
N TYR A 262 2.36 -16.30 7.09
CA TYR A 262 3.71 -15.76 6.88
C TYR A 262 4.78 -16.85 6.87
N THR A 263 4.67 -17.88 7.73
CA THR A 263 5.61 -18.99 7.74
C THR A 263 5.54 -19.79 6.43
N LEU A 264 4.36 -19.96 5.83
CA LEU A 264 4.23 -20.56 4.50
C LEU A 264 4.97 -19.73 3.45
N ARG A 265 4.81 -18.40 3.47
CA ARG A 265 5.57 -17.49 2.58
C ARG A 265 7.08 -17.67 2.75
N CYS A 266 7.57 -17.71 3.97
CA CYS A 266 8.99 -17.92 4.25
C CYS A 266 9.47 -19.28 3.71
N ASN A 267 8.68 -20.33 3.86
CA ASN A 267 9.00 -21.65 3.32
C ASN A 267 9.13 -21.66 1.80
N ILE A 268 8.25 -20.94 1.08
CA ILE A 268 8.33 -20.81 -0.37
C ILE A 268 9.64 -20.12 -0.78
N VAL A 269 9.95 -18.98 -0.15
CA VAL A 269 11.12 -18.17 -0.51
C VAL A 269 12.45 -18.85 -0.17
N HIS A 270 12.54 -19.50 0.99
CA HIS A 270 13.84 -19.96 1.53
C HIS A 270 14.12 -21.45 1.29
N ARG A 271 13.11 -22.26 1.00
CA ARG A 271 13.28 -23.70 0.88
C ARG A 271 13.18 -24.25 -0.55
N GLY A 272 12.71 -23.46 -1.52
CA GLY A 272 12.58 -23.91 -2.92
C GLY A 272 11.85 -25.25 -3.03
N LYS A 273 10.68 -25.38 -2.39
CA LYS A 273 9.95 -26.65 -2.33
C LYS A 273 9.52 -27.14 -3.71
N THR A 274 9.66 -28.43 -3.92
CA THR A 274 9.06 -29.16 -5.04
C THR A 274 7.67 -29.68 -4.70
N SER A 275 6.89 -30.03 -5.70
CA SER A 275 5.55 -30.61 -5.53
C SER A 275 5.58 -31.89 -4.70
N THR A 276 4.75 -31.95 -3.67
CA THR A 276 4.51 -33.15 -2.88
C THR A 276 3.04 -33.34 -2.62
N THR A 277 2.61 -34.57 -2.39
CA THR A 277 1.22 -34.90 -2.04
C THR A 277 0.70 -34.23 -0.78
N ARG A 278 1.61 -33.75 0.09
CA ARG A 278 1.29 -33.06 1.33
C ARG A 278 1.26 -31.56 1.14
N ASP A 279 2.24 -30.99 0.44
CA ASP A 279 2.45 -29.55 0.37
C ASP A 279 1.46 -28.87 -0.60
N ASN A 280 1.07 -29.54 -1.69
CA ASN A 280 0.13 -29.01 -2.66
C ASN A 280 -1.24 -28.66 -2.05
N PRO A 281 -1.99 -29.60 -1.44
CA PRO A 281 -3.30 -29.29 -0.88
C PRO A 281 -3.22 -28.32 0.29
N LEU A 282 -2.12 -28.32 1.04
CA LEU A 282 -1.91 -27.39 2.14
C LEU A 282 -1.74 -25.95 1.62
N LEU A 283 -0.92 -25.77 0.59
CA LEU A 283 -0.67 -24.45 0.01
C LEU A 283 -1.89 -23.94 -0.77
N GLU A 284 -2.58 -24.81 -1.50
CA GLU A 284 -3.82 -24.50 -2.21
C GLU A 284 -4.89 -23.99 -1.22
N GLN A 285 -5.17 -24.74 -0.16
CA GLN A 285 -6.10 -24.35 0.88
C GLN A 285 -5.69 -23.05 1.57
N ALA A 286 -4.40 -22.89 1.87
CA ALA A 286 -3.91 -21.66 2.51
C ALA A 286 -4.03 -20.44 1.58
N THR A 287 -3.84 -20.63 0.26
CA THR A 287 -4.00 -19.57 -0.73
C THR A 287 -5.46 -19.14 -0.82
N GLU A 288 -6.36 -20.10 -0.88
CA GLU A 288 -7.80 -19.85 -0.96
C GLU A 288 -8.34 -19.18 0.30
N ASP A 289 -8.01 -19.70 1.48
CA ASP A 289 -8.41 -19.13 2.77
C ASP A 289 -7.93 -17.69 2.89
N LEU A 290 -6.64 -17.44 2.62
CA LEU A 290 -6.05 -16.12 2.77
C LEU A 290 -6.59 -15.12 1.72
N LEU A 291 -6.87 -15.59 0.49
CA LEU A 291 -7.50 -14.77 -0.54
C LEU A 291 -8.91 -14.35 -0.13
N ASN A 292 -9.72 -15.29 0.37
CA ASN A 292 -11.09 -15.00 0.84
C ASN A 292 -11.07 -14.02 2.03
N ILE A 293 -10.15 -14.20 2.98
CA ILE A 293 -9.97 -13.29 4.11
C ILE A 293 -9.62 -11.90 3.60
N PHE A 294 -8.68 -11.80 2.67
CA PHE A 294 -8.19 -10.51 2.21
C PHE A 294 -9.21 -9.77 1.32
N GLU A 295 -9.95 -10.47 0.47
CA GLU A 295 -11.06 -9.88 -0.29
C GLU A 295 -12.13 -9.31 0.63
N TYR A 296 -12.49 -10.03 1.71
CA TYR A 296 -13.43 -9.54 2.71
C TYR A 296 -12.94 -8.25 3.39
N ILE A 297 -11.65 -8.17 3.72
CA ILE A 297 -11.05 -6.95 4.31
C ILE A 297 -11.14 -5.78 3.34
N LEU A 298 -10.86 -6.01 2.06
CA LEU A 298 -10.96 -4.96 1.04
C LEU A 298 -12.40 -4.49 0.85
N GLU A 299 -13.36 -5.39 0.81
CA GLU A 299 -14.79 -5.04 0.74
C GLU A 299 -15.21 -4.16 1.92
N ASP A 300 -14.84 -4.56 3.15
CA ASP A 300 -15.12 -3.77 4.36
C ASP A 300 -14.46 -2.39 4.29
N THR A 301 -13.18 -2.34 3.90
CA THR A 301 -12.41 -1.11 3.80
C THR A 301 -13.00 -0.11 2.79
N PHE A 302 -13.36 -0.58 1.59
CA PHE A 302 -13.86 0.30 0.52
C PHE A 302 -15.35 0.64 0.65
N ASN A 303 -16.11 -0.08 1.47
CA ASN A 303 -17.50 0.23 1.79
C ASN A 303 -17.65 1.20 2.98
N GLU A 304 -16.59 1.56 3.68
CA GLU A 304 -16.61 2.58 4.74
C GLU A 304 -16.92 3.97 4.18
N LYS A 305 -18.11 4.49 4.48
CA LYS A 305 -18.57 5.83 4.04
C LYS A 305 -18.48 6.88 5.14
#